data_f8dd8aaab951dd1de61aa05c2f1490d6
#
_entry.id   f8dd8aaab951dd1de61aa05c2f1490d6
#
_cell.length_a   1.000
_cell.length_b   1.000
_cell.length_c   1.000
_cell.angle_alpha   90.00
_cell.angle_beta   90.00
_cell.angle_gamma   90.00
#
_symmetry.space_group_name_H-M   'P 1'
#
loop_
_entity.id
_entity.type
_entity.pdbx_description
1 polymer ?
#
loop_
_entity_poly.entity_id
_entity_poly.type
_entity_poly.pdbx_seq_one_letter_code
_entity_poly.pdbx_strand_id
1 'polypeptide(L)'
;IYYLNKAGIPVPNATGMYFFQYIVHKVSMAVYSLLLFLATYGFIHASFADYQCYILLGFAGVCVIAGVLLAVATVPWMQTACNLLANRFRAKYPSWEEKLTGAGHKLALLQAESRSLLQDPILLLHLFLCNVLKFTTWYIIPWIVFCNSLGGEYGDLPFSFLQCFALTSLSQSL
;
A
#
# COMPACT_ATOMS: atom_id res chain seq x y z
N ILE A 1 13.65 -1.91 12.51
CA ILE A 1 13.34 -1.80 13.97
C ILE A 1 14.62 -1.84 14.80
N TYR A 2 15.52 -2.80 14.63
CA TYR A 2 16.78 -2.92 15.40
C TYR A 2 17.61 -1.63 15.38
N TYR A 3 17.87 -1.04 14.22
CA TYR A 3 18.64 0.20 14.09
C TYR A 3 17.94 1.41 14.71
N LEU A 4 16.62 1.50 14.62
CA LEU A 4 15.83 2.55 15.24
C LEU A 4 15.87 2.47 16.76
N ASN A 5 15.79 1.24 17.30
CA ASN A 5 15.92 1.01 18.73
C ASN A 5 17.31 1.40 19.23
N LYS A 6 18.36 1.09 18.46
CA LYS A 6 19.74 1.51 18.77
C LYS A 6 19.93 3.03 18.70
N ALA A 7 19.12 3.74 17.89
CA ALA A 7 19.05 5.19 17.81
C ALA A 7 18.17 5.84 18.91
N GLY A 8 17.69 5.06 19.89
CA GLY A 8 16.90 5.53 21.02
C GLY A 8 15.39 5.65 20.75
N ILE A 9 14.91 5.19 19.61
CA ILE A 9 13.47 5.17 19.30
C ILE A 9 12.85 3.92 19.89
N PRO A 10 11.84 4.04 20.78
CA PRO A 10 11.16 2.88 21.38
C PRO A 10 10.55 1.96 20.29
N VAL A 11 10.63 0.66 20.49
CA VAL A 11 10.13 -0.35 19.54
C VAL A 11 8.66 -0.14 19.15
N PRO A 12 7.73 0.23 20.06
CA PRO A 12 6.34 0.51 19.68
C PRO A 12 6.21 1.66 18.68
N ASN A 13 6.94 2.75 18.85
CA ASN A 13 6.90 3.91 17.96
C ASN A 13 7.48 3.55 16.59
N ALA A 14 8.61 2.83 16.56
CA ALA A 14 9.19 2.33 15.32
C ALA A 14 8.20 1.45 14.55
N THR A 15 7.45 0.60 15.23
CA THR A 15 6.42 -0.25 14.63
C THR A 15 5.27 0.59 14.04
N GLY A 16 4.83 1.63 14.76
CA GLY A 16 3.82 2.57 14.28
C GLY A 16 4.24 3.28 12.99
N MET A 17 5.47 3.78 12.95
CA MET A 17 6.05 4.43 11.76
C MET A 17 6.09 3.48 10.55
N TYR A 18 6.52 2.23 10.74
CA TYR A 18 6.54 1.23 9.66
C TYR A 18 5.14 0.89 9.14
N PHE A 19 4.18 0.76 10.05
CA PHE A 19 2.79 0.49 9.66
C PHE A 19 2.20 1.67 8.87
N PHE A 20 2.45 2.89 9.32
CA PHE A 20 2.03 4.09 8.60
C PHE A 20 2.68 4.18 7.21
N GLN A 21 3.99 3.95 7.12
CA GLN A 21 4.70 3.89 5.85
C GLN A 21 4.11 2.84 4.91
N TYR A 22 3.71 1.69 5.44
CA TYR A 22 3.04 0.64 4.66
C TYR A 22 1.69 1.11 4.10
N ILE A 23 0.89 1.83 4.90
CA ILE A 23 -0.38 2.41 4.45
C ILE A 23 -0.12 3.40 3.31
N VAL A 24 0.78 4.36 3.50
CA VAL A 24 1.14 5.36 2.48
C VAL A 24 1.65 4.68 1.21
N HIS A 25 2.47 3.64 1.35
CA HIS A 25 2.96 2.84 0.23
C HIS A 25 1.81 2.20 -0.56
N LYS A 26 0.85 1.56 0.11
CA LYS A 26 -0.30 0.92 -0.55
C LYS A 26 -1.23 1.94 -1.23
N VAL A 27 -1.49 3.07 -0.57
CA VAL A 27 -2.27 4.17 -1.16
C VAL A 27 -1.56 4.75 -2.38
N SER A 28 -0.25 5.02 -2.28
CA SER A 28 0.55 5.53 -3.39
C SER A 28 0.56 4.57 -4.58
N MET A 29 0.69 3.28 -4.32
CA MET A 29 0.62 2.24 -5.34
C MET A 29 -0.74 2.23 -6.05
N ALA A 30 -1.84 2.26 -5.29
CA ALA A 30 -3.19 2.28 -5.84
C ALA A 30 -3.42 3.52 -6.73
N VAL A 31 -3.05 4.71 -6.24
CA VAL A 31 -3.19 5.96 -6.99
C VAL A 31 -2.33 5.94 -8.27
N TYR A 32 -1.07 5.52 -8.16
CA TYR A 32 -0.16 5.46 -9.30
C TYR A 32 -0.64 4.46 -10.36
N SER A 33 -1.06 3.26 -9.95
CA SER A 33 -1.61 2.25 -10.87
C SER A 33 -2.91 2.72 -11.52
N LEU A 34 -3.77 3.41 -10.77
CA LEU A 34 -5.02 3.97 -11.31
C LEU A 34 -4.73 5.04 -12.36
N LEU A 35 -3.77 5.93 -12.12
CA LEU A 35 -3.37 6.95 -13.10
C LEU A 35 -2.82 6.31 -14.39
N LEU A 36 -1.97 5.29 -14.27
CA LEU A 36 -1.46 4.55 -15.43
C LEU A 36 -2.58 3.80 -16.17
N PHE A 37 -3.51 3.18 -15.45
CA PHE A 37 -4.67 2.53 -16.03
C PHE A 37 -5.52 3.51 -16.83
N LEU A 38 -5.83 4.68 -16.27
CA LEU A 38 -6.59 5.72 -16.96
C LEU A 38 -5.86 6.26 -18.20
N ALA A 39 -4.55 6.46 -18.10
CA ALA A 39 -3.73 6.94 -19.22
C ALA A 39 -3.62 5.92 -20.37
N THR A 40 -3.77 4.63 -20.07
CA THR A 40 -3.67 3.53 -21.05
C THR A 40 -4.99 2.80 -21.28
N TYR A 41 -6.11 3.39 -20.85
CA TYR A 41 -7.43 2.74 -20.88
C TYR A 41 -7.80 2.20 -22.26
N GLY A 42 -7.58 2.99 -23.32
CA GLY A 42 -7.88 2.57 -24.69
C GLY A 42 -7.12 1.31 -25.14
N PHE A 43 -5.84 1.20 -24.76
CA PHE A 43 -5.04 0.02 -25.04
C PHE A 43 -5.53 -1.19 -24.22
N ILE A 44 -5.78 -1.02 -22.94
CA ILE A 44 -6.23 -2.10 -22.06
C ILE A 44 -7.61 -2.60 -22.51
N HIS A 45 -8.51 -1.68 -22.89
CA HIS A 45 -9.83 -2.05 -23.41
C HIS A 45 -9.74 -2.85 -24.73
N ALA A 46 -8.87 -2.43 -25.65
CA ALA A 46 -8.71 -3.13 -26.92
C ALA A 46 -8.04 -4.49 -26.79
N SER A 47 -7.03 -4.62 -25.92
CA SER A 47 -6.20 -5.82 -25.81
C SER A 47 -6.67 -6.82 -24.74
N PHE A 48 -7.39 -6.35 -23.71
CA PHE A 48 -7.75 -7.12 -22.53
C PHE A 48 -9.22 -6.93 -22.11
N ALA A 49 -10.14 -6.82 -23.10
CA ALA A 49 -11.57 -6.59 -22.85
C ALA A 49 -12.18 -7.60 -21.87
N ASP A 50 -11.86 -8.89 -22.03
CA ASP A 50 -12.38 -9.98 -21.20
C ASP A 50 -11.89 -9.95 -19.75
N TYR A 51 -10.77 -9.27 -19.49
CA TYR A 51 -10.15 -9.17 -18.16
C TYR A 51 -10.48 -7.88 -17.41
N GLN A 52 -11.20 -6.94 -18.02
CA GLN A 52 -11.53 -5.65 -17.39
C GLN A 52 -12.24 -5.77 -16.06
N CYS A 53 -13.18 -6.72 -15.96
CA CYS A 53 -13.91 -6.95 -14.72
C CYS A 53 -12.96 -7.38 -13.58
N TYR A 54 -11.98 -8.23 -13.88
CA TYR A 54 -10.99 -8.67 -12.89
C TYR A 54 -10.04 -7.55 -12.48
N ILE A 55 -9.64 -6.69 -13.43
CA ILE A 55 -8.81 -5.51 -13.15
C ILE A 55 -9.55 -4.55 -12.22
N LEU A 56 -10.82 -4.24 -12.52
CA LEU A 56 -11.63 -3.38 -11.67
C LEU A 56 -11.86 -3.99 -10.27
N LEU A 57 -12.08 -5.29 -10.20
CA LEU A 57 -12.23 -6.01 -8.93
C LEU A 57 -10.94 -5.94 -8.10
N GLY A 58 -9.78 -6.07 -8.76
CA GLY A 58 -8.47 -5.90 -8.11
C GLY A 58 -8.29 -4.49 -7.53
N PHE A 59 -8.60 -3.44 -8.30
CA PHE A 59 -8.58 -2.06 -7.80
C PHE A 59 -9.55 -1.85 -6.64
N ALA A 60 -10.77 -2.37 -6.73
CA ALA A 60 -11.73 -2.30 -5.65
C ALA A 60 -11.19 -2.99 -4.38
N GLY A 61 -10.57 -4.15 -4.52
CA GLY A 61 -9.91 -4.88 -3.43
C GLY A 61 -8.81 -4.07 -2.77
N VAL A 62 -7.91 -3.48 -3.56
CA VAL A 62 -6.84 -2.61 -3.03
C VAL A 62 -7.41 -1.39 -2.32
N CYS A 63 -8.44 -0.74 -2.88
CA CYS A 63 -9.11 0.40 -2.26
C CYS A 63 -9.76 0.01 -0.93
N VAL A 64 -10.42 -1.14 -0.85
CA VAL A 64 -11.01 -1.65 0.40
C VAL A 64 -9.93 -1.91 1.44
N ILE A 65 -8.84 -2.59 1.07
CA ILE A 65 -7.74 -2.87 1.99
C ILE A 65 -7.11 -1.56 2.49
N ALA A 66 -6.79 -0.63 1.58
CA ALA A 66 -6.23 0.67 1.93
C ALA A 66 -7.18 1.47 2.83
N GLY A 67 -8.49 1.46 2.52
CA GLY A 67 -9.53 2.11 3.31
C GLY A 67 -9.65 1.53 4.72
N VAL A 68 -9.64 0.21 4.85
CA VAL A 68 -9.66 -0.47 6.16
C VAL A 68 -8.42 -0.15 6.97
N LEU A 69 -7.23 -0.21 6.36
CA LEU A 69 -5.98 0.13 7.05
C LEU A 69 -5.96 1.58 7.51
N LEU A 70 -6.42 2.50 6.67
CA LEU A 70 -6.53 3.92 7.02
C LEU A 70 -7.57 4.14 8.13
N ALA A 71 -8.72 3.48 8.07
CA ALA A 71 -9.74 3.55 9.12
C ALA A 71 -9.22 3.02 10.46
N VAL A 72 -8.50 1.90 10.47
CA VAL A 72 -7.85 1.36 11.68
C VAL A 72 -6.83 2.36 12.24
N ALA A 73 -6.08 3.05 11.38
CA ALA A 73 -5.06 4.00 11.78
C ALA A 73 -5.62 5.35 12.28
N THR A 74 -6.81 5.77 11.79
CA THR A 74 -7.30 7.14 12.03
C THR A 74 -8.58 7.23 12.84
N VAL A 75 -9.46 6.22 12.73
CA VAL A 75 -10.82 6.30 13.28
C VAL A 75 -10.90 5.75 14.70
N PRO A 76 -11.29 6.58 15.70
CA PRO A 76 -11.29 6.17 17.11
C PRO A 76 -12.30 5.07 17.44
N TRP A 77 -13.44 5.01 16.75
CA TRP A 77 -14.42 3.95 16.99
C TRP A 77 -13.90 2.54 16.62
N MET A 78 -12.92 2.45 15.68
CA MET A 78 -12.25 1.19 15.37
C MET A 78 -11.49 0.64 16.59
N GLN A 79 -10.89 1.51 17.41
CA GLN A 79 -10.28 1.11 18.68
C GLN A 79 -11.33 0.51 19.63
N THR A 80 -12.49 1.15 19.70
CA THR A 80 -13.61 0.65 20.51
C THR A 80 -14.12 -0.70 20.00
N ALA A 81 -14.26 -0.86 18.69
CA ALA A 81 -14.66 -2.12 18.08
C ALA A 81 -13.62 -3.23 18.30
N CYS A 82 -12.32 -2.92 18.16
CA CYS A 82 -11.25 -3.87 18.47
C CYS A 82 -11.24 -4.25 19.96
N ASN A 83 -11.47 -3.30 20.86
CA ASN A 83 -11.56 -3.58 22.29
C ASN A 83 -12.79 -4.42 22.66
N LEU A 84 -13.94 -4.18 22.03
CA LEU A 84 -15.14 -5.01 22.20
C LEU A 84 -14.92 -6.45 21.72
N LEU A 85 -14.31 -6.61 20.56
CA LEU A 85 -13.91 -7.93 20.03
C LEU A 85 -12.90 -8.60 20.98
N ALA A 86 -11.86 -7.88 21.39
CA ALA A 86 -10.86 -8.39 22.33
C ALA A 86 -11.50 -8.83 23.66
N ASN A 87 -12.45 -8.06 24.21
CA ASN A 87 -13.17 -8.42 25.43
C ASN A 87 -14.04 -9.66 25.25
N ARG A 88 -14.65 -9.83 24.08
CA ARG A 88 -15.43 -11.02 23.75
C ARG A 88 -14.56 -12.27 23.61
N PHE A 89 -13.36 -12.12 23.05
CA PHE A 89 -12.36 -13.20 22.97
C PHE A 89 -11.75 -13.51 24.36
N ARG A 90 -11.52 -12.50 25.19
CA ARG A 90 -11.08 -12.66 26.59
C ARG A 90 -12.01 -13.55 27.39
N ALA A 91 -13.32 -13.32 27.27
CA ALA A 91 -14.33 -14.12 27.98
C ALA A 91 -14.28 -15.60 27.56
N LYS A 92 -13.81 -15.91 26.34
CA LYS A 92 -13.74 -17.27 25.81
C LYS A 92 -12.36 -17.94 26.00
N TYR A 93 -11.27 -17.14 26.02
CA TYR A 93 -9.89 -17.63 26.08
C TYR A 93 -9.04 -16.79 27.06
N PRO A 94 -9.07 -17.12 28.38
CA PRO A 94 -8.33 -16.34 29.39
C PRO A 94 -6.82 -16.30 29.18
N SER A 95 -6.23 -17.35 28.56
CA SER A 95 -4.79 -17.40 28.28
C SER A 95 -4.29 -16.35 27.26
N TRP A 96 -5.19 -15.63 26.60
CA TRP A 96 -4.86 -14.60 25.62
C TRP A 96 -4.99 -13.18 26.16
N GLU A 97 -5.34 -13.03 27.45
CA GLU A 97 -5.60 -11.73 28.08
C GLU A 97 -4.41 -10.78 27.99
N GLU A 98 -3.23 -11.25 28.33
CA GLU A 98 -2.00 -10.46 28.29
C GLU A 98 -1.64 -10.03 26.85
N LYS A 99 -1.81 -10.93 25.88
CA LYS A 99 -1.56 -10.64 24.47
C LYS A 99 -2.55 -9.64 23.89
N LEU A 100 -3.82 -9.73 24.27
CA LEU A 100 -4.89 -8.83 23.81
C LEU A 100 -4.78 -7.44 24.44
N THR A 101 -4.41 -7.33 25.71
CA THR A 101 -4.13 -6.04 26.37
C THR A 101 -2.91 -5.36 25.74
N GLY A 102 -1.84 -6.10 25.51
CA GLY A 102 -0.66 -5.60 24.82
C GLY A 102 -0.95 -5.14 23.38
N ALA A 103 -1.81 -5.86 22.67
CA ALA A 103 -2.24 -5.47 21.33
C ALA A 103 -3.07 -4.19 21.32
N GLY A 104 -3.99 -4.03 22.27
CA GLY A 104 -4.80 -2.81 22.42
C GLY A 104 -3.96 -1.56 22.69
N HIS A 105 -2.98 -1.68 23.58
CA HIS A 105 -2.04 -0.58 23.86
C HIS A 105 -1.19 -0.22 22.62
N LYS A 106 -0.68 -1.22 21.89
CA LYS A 106 0.06 -1.01 20.65
C LYS A 106 -0.80 -0.34 19.57
N LEU A 107 -2.07 -0.71 19.47
CA LEU A 107 -3.01 -0.09 18.53
C LEU A 107 -3.26 1.38 18.88
N ALA A 108 -3.42 1.71 20.16
CA ALA A 108 -3.60 3.10 20.59
C ALA A 108 -2.37 3.98 20.27
N LEU A 109 -1.16 3.47 20.51
CA LEU A 109 0.08 4.15 20.14
C LEU A 109 0.19 4.33 18.62
N LEU A 110 -0.13 3.29 17.85
CA LEU A 110 -0.13 3.35 16.39
C LEU A 110 -1.10 4.40 15.86
N GLN A 111 -2.30 4.50 16.44
CA GLN A 111 -3.27 5.52 16.04
C GLN A 111 -2.80 6.95 16.39
N ALA A 112 -2.19 7.14 17.56
CA ALA A 112 -1.65 8.44 17.94
C ALA A 112 -0.54 8.91 16.99
N GLU A 113 0.42 8.02 16.67
CA GLU A 113 1.50 8.29 15.73
C GLU A 113 0.97 8.54 14.31
N SER A 114 0.05 7.70 13.83
CA SER A 114 -0.53 7.85 12.49
C SER A 114 -1.27 9.17 12.34
N ARG A 115 -2.00 9.61 13.35
CA ARG A 115 -2.69 10.91 13.33
C ARG A 115 -1.72 12.08 13.30
N SER A 116 -0.65 12.02 14.09
CA SER A 116 0.39 13.05 14.09
C SER A 116 1.03 13.19 12.71
N LEU A 117 1.35 12.06 12.07
CA LEU A 117 1.95 12.03 10.73
C LEU A 117 0.98 12.50 9.63
N LEU A 118 -0.31 12.20 9.76
CA LEU A 118 -1.34 12.66 8.81
C LEU A 118 -1.61 14.17 8.91
N GLN A 119 -1.26 14.83 9.99
CA GLN A 119 -1.39 16.27 10.15
C GLN A 119 -0.30 17.07 9.42
N ASP A 120 0.77 16.40 8.96
CA ASP A 120 1.83 17.03 8.18
C ASP A 120 1.68 16.73 6.68
N PRO A 121 1.00 17.61 5.91
CA PRO A 121 0.76 17.40 4.48
C PRO A 121 2.06 17.44 3.67
N ILE A 122 3.09 18.13 4.14
CA ILE A 122 4.39 18.23 3.46
C ILE A 122 5.11 16.89 3.56
N LEU A 123 5.11 16.30 4.75
CA LEU A 123 5.67 14.95 4.96
C LEU A 123 4.95 13.90 4.12
N LEU A 124 3.60 13.95 4.08
CA LEU A 124 2.80 13.04 3.24
C LEU A 124 3.14 13.17 1.76
N LEU A 125 3.27 14.40 1.26
CA LEU A 125 3.65 14.65 -0.12
C LEU A 125 5.05 14.09 -0.43
N HIS A 126 6.02 14.30 0.44
CA HIS A 126 7.37 13.76 0.27
C HIS A 126 7.35 12.23 0.26
N LEU A 127 6.64 11.58 1.18
CA LEU A 127 6.50 10.13 1.22
C LEU A 127 5.81 9.59 -0.04
N PHE A 128 4.77 10.29 -0.52
CA PHE A 128 4.10 9.93 -1.77
C PHE A 128 5.05 10.02 -2.96
N LEU A 129 5.77 11.12 -3.13
CA LEU A 129 6.74 11.32 -4.21
C LEU A 129 7.87 10.29 -4.17
N CYS A 130 8.40 9.97 -2.99
CA CYS A 130 9.40 8.93 -2.82
C CYS A 130 8.86 7.54 -3.26
N ASN A 131 7.59 7.23 -2.94
CA ASN A 131 6.97 5.99 -3.39
C ASN A 131 6.75 5.98 -4.91
N VAL A 132 6.30 7.09 -5.50
CA VAL A 132 6.15 7.21 -6.97
C VAL A 132 7.49 6.99 -7.67
N LEU A 133 8.57 7.63 -7.19
CA LEU A 133 9.91 7.45 -7.74
C LEU A 133 10.38 5.98 -7.63
N LYS A 134 10.14 5.35 -6.48
CA LYS A 134 10.43 3.92 -6.26
C LYS A 134 9.66 3.03 -7.24
N PHE A 135 8.35 3.26 -7.43
CA PHE A 135 7.55 2.47 -8.38
C PHE A 135 8.01 2.70 -9.81
N THR A 136 8.31 3.93 -10.19
CA THR A 136 8.84 4.25 -11.51
C THR A 136 10.13 3.49 -11.80
N THR A 137 11.07 3.45 -10.84
CA THR A 137 12.31 2.66 -10.98
C THR A 137 12.04 1.16 -11.10
N TRP A 138 11.05 0.63 -10.40
CA TRP A 138 10.70 -0.79 -10.50
C TRP A 138 10.00 -1.13 -11.81
N TYR A 139 9.12 -0.25 -12.29
CA TYR A 139 8.34 -0.50 -13.51
C TYR A 139 9.15 -0.30 -14.80
N ILE A 140 10.29 0.41 -14.73
CA ILE A 140 11.20 0.53 -15.87
C ILE A 140 11.98 -0.77 -16.14
N ILE A 141 12.16 -1.64 -15.14
CA ILE A 141 12.94 -2.88 -15.29
C ILE A 141 12.38 -3.80 -16.37
N PRO A 142 11.07 -4.15 -16.40
CA PRO A 142 10.51 -4.95 -17.49
C PRO A 142 10.70 -4.31 -18.86
N TRP A 143 10.56 -3.00 -18.98
CA TRP A 143 10.80 -2.29 -20.22
C TRP A 143 12.23 -2.48 -20.72
N ILE A 144 13.22 -2.29 -19.83
CA ILE A 144 14.64 -2.50 -20.19
C ILE A 144 14.89 -3.96 -20.62
N VAL A 145 14.29 -4.92 -19.92
CA VAL A 145 14.40 -6.35 -20.26
C VAL A 145 13.81 -6.62 -21.64
N PHE A 146 12.63 -6.09 -21.94
CA PHE A 146 12.01 -6.23 -23.27
C PHE A 146 12.86 -5.63 -24.37
N CYS A 147 13.38 -4.42 -24.19
CA CYS A 147 14.26 -3.77 -25.19
C CYS A 147 15.52 -4.61 -25.46
N ASN A 148 16.12 -5.20 -24.45
CA ASN A 148 17.33 -6.01 -24.60
C ASN A 148 17.06 -7.41 -25.19
N SER A 149 15.89 -8.01 -24.88
CA SER A 149 15.57 -9.38 -25.32
C SER A 149 15.15 -9.45 -26.78
N LEU A 150 14.59 -8.36 -27.33
CA LEU A 150 14.07 -8.32 -28.70
C LEU A 150 15.05 -7.71 -29.73
N GLY A 151 16.34 -7.65 -29.39
CA GLY A 151 17.40 -7.31 -30.35
C GLY A 151 17.60 -5.83 -30.66
N GLY A 152 17.06 -4.94 -29.81
CA GLY A 152 17.47 -3.52 -29.80
C GLY A 152 16.80 -2.61 -30.81
N GLU A 153 15.92 -3.07 -31.69
CA GLU A 153 15.09 -2.19 -32.50
C GLU A 153 13.84 -1.77 -31.74
N TYR A 154 13.86 -0.54 -31.23
CA TYR A 154 12.75 0.04 -30.46
C TYR A 154 11.42 0.15 -31.23
N GLY A 155 11.46 -0.04 -32.57
CA GLY A 155 10.29 0.05 -33.45
C GLY A 155 9.38 -1.18 -33.46
N ASP A 156 9.90 -2.35 -33.13
CA ASP A 156 9.17 -3.63 -33.22
C ASP A 156 8.61 -4.13 -31.88
N LEU A 157 8.66 -3.30 -30.84
CA LEU A 157 8.10 -3.67 -29.55
C LEU A 157 6.55 -3.70 -29.63
N PRO A 158 5.91 -4.79 -29.17
CA PRO A 158 4.45 -4.92 -29.19
C PRO A 158 3.73 -3.94 -28.26
N PHE A 159 4.49 -3.26 -27.37
CA PHE A 159 3.96 -2.32 -26.37
C PHE A 159 4.79 -1.05 -26.35
N SER A 160 4.11 0.10 -26.20
CA SER A 160 4.79 1.36 -25.87
C SER A 160 5.33 1.34 -24.44
N PHE A 161 6.29 2.22 -24.15
CA PHE A 161 6.83 2.42 -22.81
C PHE A 161 5.73 2.56 -21.73
N LEU A 162 4.75 3.42 -21.99
CA LEU A 162 3.64 3.67 -21.05
C LEU A 162 2.74 2.44 -20.85
N GLN A 163 2.50 1.67 -21.91
CA GLN A 163 1.72 0.43 -21.86
C GLN A 163 2.43 -0.65 -21.01
N CYS A 164 3.76 -0.77 -21.17
CA CYS A 164 4.56 -1.68 -20.35
C CYS A 164 4.52 -1.29 -18.88
N PHE A 165 4.61 0.00 -18.57
CA PHE A 165 4.45 0.52 -17.20
C PHE A 165 3.07 0.20 -16.63
N ALA A 166 2.02 0.42 -17.38
CA ALA A 166 0.66 0.13 -16.96
C ALA A 166 0.46 -1.36 -16.67
N LEU A 167 0.88 -2.25 -17.57
CA LEU A 167 0.78 -3.70 -17.37
C LEU A 167 1.58 -4.16 -16.14
N THR A 168 2.79 -3.63 -15.94
CA THR A 168 3.60 -3.94 -14.76
C THR A 168 2.94 -3.47 -13.48
N SER A 169 2.38 -2.26 -13.48
CA SER A 169 1.68 -1.71 -12.31
C SER A 169 0.43 -2.52 -11.95
N LEU A 170 -0.34 -2.95 -12.97
CA LEU A 170 -1.52 -3.79 -12.79
C LEU A 170 -1.13 -5.15 -12.21
N SER A 171 -0.08 -5.80 -12.73
CA SER A 171 0.37 -7.09 -12.23
C SER A 171 0.83 -7.07 -10.76
N GLN A 172 1.25 -5.92 -10.26
CA GLN A 172 1.66 -5.75 -8.86
C GLN A 172 0.53 -5.28 -7.94
N SER A 173 -0.53 -4.69 -8.50
CA SER A 173 -1.68 -4.19 -7.73
C SER A 173 -2.78 -5.25 -7.58
N LEU A 174 -2.79 -6.27 -8.42
CA LEU A 174 -3.69 -7.43 -8.34
C LEU A 174 -3.15 -8.51 -7.41
#